data_62325f7220fe212bf9049e1b54248c97
#
_entry.id   62325f7220fe212bf9049e1b54248c97
#
_cell.length_a   1.000
_cell.length_b   1.000
_cell.length_c   1.000
_cell.angle_alpha   90.00
_cell.angle_beta   90.00
_cell.angle_gamma   90.00
#
_symmetry.space_group_name_H-M   'P 1'
#
loop_
_entity.id
_entity.type
_entity.pdbx_description
1 polymer ?
#
loop_
_entity_poly.entity_id
_entity_poly.type
_entity_poly.pdbx_seq_one_letter_code
_entity_poly.pdbx_strand_id
1 'polypeptide(L)'
;MLVNGNGIRDVGKILGVSLGCVLRTLLRVGKCITIKPAHKRYHRVQIDELYSFVGHKQKKVWILYAYCAETDEILAMTAGKRSAKQVKDLLKRPEGIQVDWWCTDAWIAFKEVLPYYQHLIGKRFTKAIEGVNTSLRNTCKRLHRRTTNFSKRVSNHWFALKIVVHQRNGNLSYN
;
A
#
# COMPACT_ATOMS: atom_id res chain seq x y z
N MET A 1 5.47 11.06 13.31
CA MET A 1 6.78 10.37 13.30
C MET A 1 6.76 9.06 12.49
N LEU A 2 5.91 8.08 12.80
CA LEU A 2 5.87 6.80 12.06
C LEU A 2 5.55 6.97 10.56
N VAL A 3 4.73 7.94 10.21
CA VAL A 3 4.38 8.30 8.82
C VAL A 3 5.55 8.90 8.03
N ASN A 4 6.53 9.47 8.72
CA ASN A 4 7.72 10.09 8.11
C ASN A 4 8.91 9.10 8.04
N GLY A 5 8.65 7.81 8.13
CA GLY A 5 9.66 6.76 7.99
C GLY A 5 10.56 6.54 9.19
N ASN A 6 10.29 7.16 10.34
CA ASN A 6 11.07 6.93 11.55
C ASN A 6 10.90 5.49 12.05
N GLY A 7 12.01 4.88 12.45
CA GLY A 7 12.02 3.55 13.05
C GLY A 7 11.35 3.53 14.43
N ILE A 8 10.87 2.36 14.87
CA ILE A 8 10.27 2.21 16.22
C ILE A 8 11.24 2.61 17.33
N ARG A 9 12.54 2.28 17.16
CA ARG A 9 13.58 2.65 18.13
C ARG A 9 13.83 4.17 18.17
N ASP A 10 13.85 4.80 16.99
CA ASP A 10 14.05 6.25 16.87
C ASP A 10 12.90 7.01 17.52
N VAL A 11 11.65 6.59 17.25
CA VAL A 11 10.45 7.16 17.89
C VAL A 11 10.51 7.00 19.41
N GLY A 12 10.89 5.82 19.92
CA GLY A 12 11.03 5.57 21.35
C GLY A 12 12.06 6.49 22.00
N LYS A 13 13.24 6.66 21.35
CA LYS A 13 14.31 7.56 21.79
C LYS A 13 13.84 9.02 21.84
N ILE A 14 13.25 9.51 20.74
CA ILE A 14 12.85 10.92 20.59
C ILE A 14 11.76 11.29 21.61
N LEU A 15 10.83 10.38 21.86
CA LEU A 15 9.69 10.63 22.75
C LEU A 15 9.93 10.18 24.21
N GLY A 16 11.07 9.58 24.54
CA GLY A 16 11.35 9.06 25.87
C GLY A 16 10.40 7.93 26.31
N VAL A 17 9.86 7.15 25.34
CA VAL A 17 8.89 6.07 25.66
C VAL A 17 9.44 4.68 25.29
N SER A 18 8.92 3.65 25.95
CA SER A 18 9.34 2.27 25.69
C SER A 18 8.98 1.83 24.27
N LEU A 19 9.79 0.92 23.69
CA LEU A 19 9.51 0.30 22.38
C LEU A 19 8.15 -0.41 22.36
N GLY A 20 7.75 -1.00 23.49
CA GLY A 20 6.44 -1.62 23.64
C GLY A 20 5.30 -0.62 23.49
N CYS A 21 5.46 0.60 24.03
CA CYS A 21 4.49 1.69 23.87
C CYS A 21 4.34 2.06 22.39
N VAL A 22 5.44 2.31 21.68
CA VAL A 22 5.43 2.66 20.25
C VAL A 22 4.78 1.56 19.40
N LEU A 23 5.10 0.28 19.69
CA LEU A 23 4.51 -0.85 18.97
C LEU A 23 3.01 -1.00 19.23
N ARG A 24 2.55 -0.87 20.47
CA ARG A 24 1.11 -0.90 20.79
C ARG A 24 0.36 0.23 20.08
N THR A 25 0.93 1.43 20.05
CA THR A 25 0.35 2.58 19.33
C THR A 25 0.25 2.31 17.83
N LEU A 26 1.33 1.80 17.20
CA LEU A 26 1.32 1.39 15.80
C LEU A 26 0.19 0.41 15.49
N LEU A 27 0.05 -0.63 16.32
CA LEU A 27 -0.96 -1.67 16.11
C LEU A 27 -2.37 -1.12 16.31
N ARG A 28 -2.60 -0.33 17.36
CA ARG A 28 -3.89 0.29 17.67
C ARG A 28 -4.33 1.21 16.53
N VAL A 29 -3.50 2.18 16.16
CA VAL A 29 -3.81 3.15 15.10
C VAL A 29 -4.00 2.44 13.76
N GLY A 30 -3.06 1.58 13.38
CA GLY A 30 -3.13 0.86 12.10
C GLY A 30 -4.34 -0.10 12.00
N LYS A 31 -4.86 -0.61 13.11
CA LYS A 31 -6.09 -1.42 13.14
C LYS A 31 -7.32 -0.56 12.81
N CYS A 32 -7.40 0.66 13.35
CA CYS A 32 -8.53 1.56 13.12
C CYS A 32 -8.57 2.17 11.72
N ILE A 33 -7.42 2.29 11.05
CA ILE A 33 -7.36 2.84 9.69
C ILE A 33 -8.03 1.90 8.69
N THR A 34 -8.92 2.44 7.88
CA THR A 34 -9.47 1.78 6.68
C THR A 34 -9.18 2.66 5.48
N ILE A 35 -8.53 2.09 4.46
CA ILE A 35 -8.33 2.77 3.18
C ILE A 35 -9.64 2.63 2.39
N LYS A 36 -10.27 3.76 2.12
CA LYS A 36 -11.54 3.83 1.37
C LYS A 36 -11.41 4.87 0.26
N PRO A 37 -12.01 4.62 -0.92
CA PRO A 37 -12.10 5.61 -1.99
C PRO A 37 -12.88 6.85 -1.53
N ALA A 38 -12.42 8.04 -1.93
CA ALA A 38 -13.10 9.30 -1.64
C ALA A 38 -14.24 9.59 -2.65
N HIS A 39 -14.16 9.03 -3.86
CA HIS A 39 -15.12 9.25 -4.94
C HIS A 39 -15.86 7.97 -5.30
N LYS A 40 -17.03 8.10 -5.92
CA LYS A 40 -17.85 6.97 -6.40
C LYS A 40 -17.46 6.50 -7.81
N ARG A 41 -16.80 7.35 -8.60
CA ARG A 41 -16.38 7.03 -9.97
C ARG A 41 -14.95 7.47 -10.22
N TYR A 42 -14.21 6.63 -10.92
CA TYR A 42 -12.82 6.85 -11.33
C TYR A 42 -12.66 6.51 -12.80
N HIS A 43 -12.05 7.41 -13.57
CA HIS A 43 -11.86 7.17 -15.00
C HIS A 43 -10.76 6.13 -15.24
N ARG A 44 -9.57 6.31 -14.66
CA ARG A 44 -8.45 5.37 -14.79
C ARG A 44 -7.88 4.99 -13.44
N VAL A 45 -7.84 3.70 -13.18
CA VAL A 45 -7.22 3.17 -11.95
C VAL A 45 -6.06 2.25 -12.34
N GLN A 46 -4.89 2.60 -11.87
CA GLN A 46 -3.66 1.81 -12.07
C GLN A 46 -3.53 0.78 -10.96
N ILE A 47 -3.13 -0.44 -11.31
CA ILE A 47 -2.81 -1.49 -10.33
C ILE A 47 -1.38 -1.94 -10.56
N ASP A 48 -0.61 -2.02 -9.47
CA ASP A 48 0.76 -2.53 -9.49
C ASP A 48 1.08 -3.27 -8.19
N GLU A 49 2.16 -4.05 -8.22
CA GLU A 49 2.64 -4.75 -7.05
C GLU A 49 3.97 -4.20 -6.54
N LEU A 50 4.07 -4.10 -5.23
CA LEU A 50 5.24 -3.66 -4.53
C LEU A 50 5.83 -4.80 -3.70
N TYR A 51 7.03 -5.26 -4.09
CA TYR A 51 7.73 -6.31 -3.36
C TYR A 51 8.26 -5.82 -2.02
N SER A 52 8.07 -6.64 -0.98
CA SER A 52 8.66 -6.47 0.33
C SER A 52 8.94 -7.83 1.00
N PHE A 53 9.45 -7.84 2.22
CA PHE A 53 9.65 -9.05 3.03
C PHE A 53 9.48 -8.75 4.53
N VAL A 54 9.24 -9.81 5.30
CA VAL A 54 9.05 -9.72 6.76
C VAL A 54 9.92 -10.75 7.47
N GLY A 55 10.71 -10.31 8.44
CA GLY A 55 11.63 -11.14 9.21
C GLY A 55 12.94 -11.45 8.48
N HIS A 56 12.86 -12.05 7.32
CA HIS A 56 14.01 -12.37 6.46
C HIS A 56 13.60 -12.35 4.98
N LYS A 57 14.57 -12.19 4.07
CA LYS A 57 14.35 -11.98 2.63
C LYS A 57 13.56 -13.10 1.93
N GLN A 58 13.64 -14.33 2.43
CA GLN A 58 12.87 -15.46 1.87
C GLN A 58 11.37 -15.36 2.19
N LYS A 59 10.98 -14.70 3.28
CA LYS A 59 9.58 -14.47 3.64
C LYS A 59 9.02 -13.27 2.89
N LYS A 60 8.79 -13.48 1.60
CA LYS A 60 8.29 -12.48 0.65
C LYS A 60 6.87 -12.06 1.00
N VAL A 61 6.59 -10.75 0.88
CA VAL A 61 5.26 -10.16 0.98
C VAL A 61 5.07 -9.24 -0.20
N TRP A 62 4.05 -9.51 -1.00
CA TRP A 62 3.66 -8.66 -2.11
C TRP A 62 2.52 -7.76 -1.69
N ILE A 63 2.69 -6.47 -1.88
CA ILE A 63 1.67 -5.47 -1.62
C ILE A 63 1.11 -5.09 -2.97
N LEU A 64 -0.16 -5.41 -3.19
CA LEU A 64 -0.90 -5.03 -4.38
C LEU A 64 -1.82 -3.88 -4.02
N TYR A 65 -1.84 -2.82 -4.84
CA TYR A 65 -2.69 -1.67 -4.57
C TYR A 65 -3.23 -1.04 -5.86
N ALA A 66 -4.38 -0.38 -5.72
CA ALA A 66 -5.05 0.37 -6.77
C ALA A 66 -4.88 1.86 -6.54
N TYR A 67 -4.48 2.59 -7.56
CA TYR A 67 -4.15 4.02 -7.51
C TYR A 67 -4.79 4.79 -8.65
N CYS A 68 -5.38 5.92 -8.36
CA CYS A 68 -5.87 6.88 -9.34
C CYS A 68 -4.91 8.07 -9.43
N ALA A 69 -4.35 8.30 -10.62
CA ALA A 69 -3.42 9.42 -10.84
C ALA A 69 -4.13 10.77 -10.93
N GLU A 70 -5.40 10.79 -11.31
CA GLU A 70 -6.20 12.00 -11.46
C GLU A 70 -6.56 12.63 -10.11
N THR A 71 -6.78 11.78 -9.09
CA THR A 71 -7.10 12.21 -7.71
C THR A 71 -5.91 12.08 -6.76
N ASP A 72 -4.77 11.56 -7.22
CA ASP A 72 -3.57 11.21 -6.44
C ASP A 72 -3.88 10.30 -5.22
N GLU A 73 -4.79 9.36 -5.37
CA GLU A 73 -5.37 8.57 -4.28
C GLU A 73 -5.06 7.07 -4.43
N ILE A 74 -4.67 6.42 -3.34
CA ILE A 74 -4.64 4.96 -3.22
C ILE A 74 -6.00 4.49 -2.72
N LEU A 75 -6.76 3.82 -3.58
CA LEU A 75 -8.15 3.42 -3.36
C LEU A 75 -8.29 2.18 -2.49
N ALA A 76 -7.39 1.24 -2.68
CA ALA A 76 -7.39 -0.04 -2.00
C ALA A 76 -5.99 -0.64 -1.98
N MET A 77 -5.72 -1.51 -1.01
CA MET A 77 -4.48 -2.28 -0.96
C MET A 77 -4.67 -3.63 -0.29
N THR A 78 -3.88 -4.61 -0.70
CA THR A 78 -3.81 -5.95 -0.11
C THR A 78 -2.34 -6.36 0.10
N ALA A 79 -2.11 -7.30 1.01
CA ALA A 79 -0.79 -7.88 1.22
C ALA A 79 -0.89 -9.41 1.25
N GLY A 80 0.01 -10.10 0.57
CA GLY A 80 -0.01 -11.56 0.51
C GLY A 80 1.01 -12.16 -0.45
N LYS A 81 0.63 -13.30 -1.05
CA LYS A 81 1.40 -13.96 -2.11
C LYS A 81 1.01 -13.36 -3.46
N ARG A 82 1.97 -13.23 -4.37
CA ARG A 82 1.71 -12.79 -5.76
C ARG A 82 0.82 -13.83 -6.48
N SER A 83 -0.49 -13.58 -6.57
CA SER A 83 -1.47 -14.52 -7.11
C SER A 83 -2.73 -13.85 -7.62
N ALA A 84 -3.48 -14.51 -8.53
CA ALA A 84 -4.78 -14.06 -9.01
C ALA A 84 -5.80 -13.88 -7.85
N LYS A 85 -5.72 -14.72 -6.80
CA LYS A 85 -6.52 -14.53 -5.59
C LYS A 85 -6.32 -13.16 -4.96
N GLN A 86 -5.07 -12.70 -4.87
CA GLN A 86 -4.77 -11.38 -4.30
C GLN A 86 -5.36 -10.24 -5.16
N VAL A 87 -5.37 -10.39 -6.49
CA VAL A 87 -6.04 -9.44 -7.40
C VAL A 87 -7.54 -9.41 -7.11
N LYS A 88 -8.19 -10.57 -7.03
CA LYS A 88 -9.63 -10.67 -6.66
C LYS A 88 -9.92 -10.03 -5.30
N ASP A 89 -9.08 -10.25 -4.31
CA ASP A 89 -9.21 -9.68 -2.97
C ASP A 89 -8.99 -8.15 -2.98
N LEU A 90 -8.15 -7.63 -3.88
CA LEU A 90 -8.00 -6.19 -4.07
C LEU A 90 -9.27 -5.56 -4.64
N LEU A 91 -9.84 -6.16 -5.69
CA LEU A 91 -11.02 -5.61 -6.37
C LEU A 91 -12.29 -5.59 -5.51
N LYS A 92 -12.38 -6.47 -4.52
CA LYS A 92 -13.50 -6.49 -3.56
C LYS A 92 -13.46 -5.35 -2.53
N ARG A 93 -12.29 -4.70 -2.33
CA ARG A 93 -12.11 -3.72 -1.26
C ARG A 93 -12.72 -2.35 -1.52
N PRO A 94 -12.64 -1.79 -2.74
CA PRO A 94 -13.29 -0.53 -3.07
C PRO A 94 -14.77 -0.75 -3.40
N GLU A 95 -15.56 -1.16 -2.41
CA GLU A 95 -16.99 -1.40 -2.60
C GLU A 95 -17.72 -0.12 -3.02
N GLY A 96 -18.66 -0.28 -3.97
CA GLY A 96 -19.57 0.80 -4.41
C GLY A 96 -18.92 1.86 -5.30
N ILE A 97 -17.73 1.61 -5.86
CA ILE A 97 -17.14 2.49 -6.88
C ILE A 97 -17.32 1.94 -8.29
N GLN A 98 -17.39 2.87 -9.24
CA GLN A 98 -17.34 2.60 -10.66
C GLN A 98 -15.96 2.96 -11.20
N VAL A 99 -15.32 2.05 -11.94
CA VAL A 99 -14.03 2.27 -12.60
C VAL A 99 -14.24 2.07 -14.09
N ASP A 100 -13.92 3.10 -14.89
CA ASP A 100 -14.07 3.00 -16.35
C ASP A 100 -12.94 2.14 -16.95
N TRP A 101 -11.69 2.34 -16.51
CA TRP A 101 -10.53 1.62 -17.04
C TRP A 101 -9.56 1.17 -15.94
N TRP A 102 -9.25 -0.11 -15.94
CA TRP A 102 -8.18 -0.71 -15.15
C TRP A 102 -6.88 -0.72 -15.96
N CYS A 103 -5.82 -0.14 -15.43
CA CYS A 103 -4.53 -0.02 -16.09
C CYS A 103 -3.49 -0.86 -15.36
N THR A 104 -2.84 -1.80 -16.06
CA THR A 104 -1.85 -2.70 -15.45
C THR A 104 -0.67 -2.97 -16.37
N ASP A 105 0.35 -3.64 -15.84
CA ASP A 105 1.35 -4.30 -16.65
C ASP A 105 0.80 -5.60 -17.30
N ALA A 106 1.68 -6.36 -17.95
CA ALA A 106 1.32 -7.59 -18.66
C ALA A 106 1.27 -8.84 -17.76
N TRP A 107 1.24 -8.71 -16.43
CA TRP A 107 1.18 -9.88 -15.56
C TRP A 107 -0.13 -10.65 -15.78
N ILE A 108 0.01 -11.97 -16.01
CA ILE A 108 -1.10 -12.86 -16.42
C ILE A 108 -2.29 -12.83 -15.46
N ALA A 109 -2.05 -12.72 -14.14
CA ALA A 109 -3.11 -12.70 -13.15
C ALA A 109 -4.06 -11.49 -13.28
N PHE A 110 -3.60 -10.37 -13.85
CA PHE A 110 -4.48 -9.24 -14.15
C PHE A 110 -5.41 -9.59 -15.31
N LYS A 111 -4.88 -10.24 -16.37
CA LYS A 111 -5.70 -10.67 -17.51
C LYS A 111 -6.77 -11.70 -17.16
N GLU A 112 -6.48 -12.58 -16.18
CA GLU A 112 -7.41 -13.60 -15.70
C GLU A 112 -8.56 -13.02 -14.85
N VAL A 113 -8.35 -11.87 -14.21
CA VAL A 113 -9.27 -11.36 -13.19
C VAL A 113 -10.03 -10.12 -13.63
N LEU A 114 -9.36 -9.22 -14.38
CA LEU A 114 -9.96 -7.97 -14.83
C LEU A 114 -10.85 -8.17 -16.07
N PRO A 115 -11.98 -7.44 -16.19
CA PRO A 115 -12.80 -7.48 -17.38
C PRO A 115 -12.02 -6.99 -18.61
N TYR A 116 -11.90 -7.80 -19.65
CA TYR A 116 -11.07 -7.49 -20.83
C TYR A 116 -11.47 -6.17 -21.52
N TYR A 117 -12.75 -5.83 -21.50
CA TYR A 117 -13.31 -4.63 -22.12
C TYR A 117 -13.05 -3.34 -21.31
N GLN A 118 -12.56 -3.45 -20.08
CA GLN A 118 -12.16 -2.35 -19.21
C GLN A 118 -10.68 -2.43 -18.80
N HIS A 119 -9.86 -3.23 -19.49
CA HIS A 119 -8.49 -3.50 -19.12
C HIS A 119 -7.49 -2.97 -20.13
N LEU A 120 -6.74 -1.94 -19.74
CA LEU A 120 -5.65 -1.35 -20.52
C LEU A 120 -4.31 -1.89 -20.03
N ILE A 121 -3.60 -2.59 -20.92
CA ILE A 121 -2.32 -3.24 -20.60
C ILE A 121 -1.18 -2.45 -21.22
N GLY A 122 -0.17 -2.13 -20.43
CA GLY A 122 1.08 -1.57 -20.93
C GLY A 122 1.66 -0.47 -20.04
N LYS A 123 2.99 -0.32 -20.10
CA LYS A 123 3.74 0.65 -19.27
C LYS A 123 3.29 2.10 -19.42
N ARG A 124 2.81 2.49 -20.60
CA ARG A 124 2.30 3.85 -20.83
C ARG A 124 1.12 4.20 -19.93
N PHE A 125 0.38 3.20 -19.46
CA PHE A 125 -0.79 3.37 -18.61
C PHE A 125 -0.47 3.24 -17.10
N THR A 126 0.75 2.79 -16.73
CA THR A 126 1.16 2.52 -15.35
C THR A 126 2.33 3.41 -14.90
N LYS A 127 2.68 4.42 -15.69
CA LYS A 127 3.83 5.30 -15.38
C LYS A 127 3.67 6.05 -14.05
N ALA A 128 2.47 6.53 -13.73
CA ALA A 128 2.25 7.31 -12.52
C ALA A 128 2.41 6.45 -11.24
N ILE A 129 1.92 5.21 -11.25
CA ILE A 129 2.03 4.30 -10.09
C ILE A 129 3.49 3.92 -9.78
N GLU A 130 4.39 3.92 -10.77
CA GLU A 130 5.83 3.71 -10.55
C GLU A 130 6.43 4.84 -9.68
N GLY A 131 5.99 6.09 -9.88
CA GLY A 131 6.34 7.22 -9.02
C GLY A 131 5.82 7.04 -7.59
N VAL A 132 4.61 6.55 -7.44
CA VAL A 132 4.03 6.22 -6.12
C VAL A 132 4.81 5.10 -5.43
N ASN A 133 5.25 4.07 -6.15
CA ASN A 133 6.13 3.03 -5.62
C ASN A 133 7.41 3.61 -5.02
N THR A 134 8.03 4.56 -5.70
CA THR A 134 9.24 5.26 -5.24
C THR A 134 8.93 6.10 -3.99
N SER A 135 7.85 6.87 -4.01
CA SER A 135 7.40 7.67 -2.87
C SER A 135 7.13 6.80 -1.64
N LEU A 136 6.37 5.71 -1.78
CA LEU A 136 6.07 4.78 -0.69
C LEU A 136 7.35 4.14 -0.11
N ARG A 137 8.34 3.80 -0.95
CA ARG A 137 9.62 3.28 -0.48
C ARG A 137 10.39 4.33 0.32
N ASN A 138 10.44 5.57 -0.15
CA ASN A 138 11.13 6.66 0.53
C ASN A 138 10.48 6.99 1.88
N THR A 139 9.16 7.04 1.94
CA THR A 139 8.40 7.34 3.15
C THR A 139 8.38 6.15 4.13
N CYS A 140 8.24 4.92 3.64
CA CYS A 140 8.19 3.72 4.46
C CYS A 140 9.48 2.91 4.32
N LYS A 141 10.49 3.18 5.14
CA LYS A 141 11.81 2.49 5.10
C LYS A 141 11.71 0.96 5.17
N ARG A 142 10.59 0.41 5.66
CA ARG A 142 10.32 -1.04 5.71
C ARG A 142 10.10 -1.65 4.32
N LEU A 143 9.82 -0.82 3.30
CA LEU A 143 9.61 -1.24 1.91
C LEU A 143 10.91 -1.24 1.09
N HIS A 144 12.01 -0.74 1.64
CA HIS A 144 13.30 -0.79 0.96
C HIS A 144 13.76 -2.23 0.75
N ARG A 145 14.22 -2.57 -0.46
CA ARG A 145 14.69 -3.92 -0.80
C ARG A 145 15.99 -4.30 -0.07
N ARG A 146 16.83 -3.30 0.26
CA ARG A 146 18.11 -3.47 0.98
C ARG A 146 18.04 -2.65 2.28
N THR A 147 17.32 -3.16 3.27
CA THR A 147 17.13 -2.46 4.54
C THR A 147 17.36 -3.38 5.73
N THR A 148 17.88 -2.81 6.81
CA THR A 148 17.87 -3.39 8.15
C THR A 148 16.58 -3.02 8.92
N ASN A 149 15.77 -2.12 8.38
CA ASN A 149 14.53 -1.61 9.01
C ASN A 149 13.29 -2.47 8.70
N PHE A 150 13.47 -3.72 8.29
CA PHE A 150 12.36 -4.62 7.99
C PHE A 150 11.52 -4.96 9.22
N SER A 151 10.25 -5.22 9.01
CA SER A 151 9.34 -5.65 10.07
C SER A 151 9.58 -7.11 10.45
N LYS A 152 9.59 -7.44 11.75
CA LYS A 152 9.68 -8.82 12.22
C LYS A 152 8.34 -9.57 12.15
N ARG A 153 7.20 -8.85 12.15
CA ARG A 153 5.84 -9.40 12.08
C ARG A 153 5.05 -8.80 10.94
N VAL A 154 4.23 -9.61 10.27
CA VAL A 154 3.39 -9.17 9.13
C VAL A 154 2.42 -8.07 9.56
N SER A 155 1.80 -8.17 10.74
CA SER A 155 0.91 -7.14 11.27
C SER A 155 1.59 -5.77 11.40
N ASN A 156 2.82 -5.73 11.94
CA ASN A 156 3.58 -4.48 12.09
C ASN A 156 3.93 -3.87 10.72
N HIS A 157 4.22 -4.74 9.73
CA HIS A 157 4.51 -4.32 8.36
C HIS A 157 3.27 -3.69 7.72
N TRP A 158 2.15 -4.41 7.79
CA TRP A 158 0.87 -4.01 7.23
C TRP A 158 0.33 -2.72 7.83
N PHE A 159 0.32 -2.61 9.16
CA PHE A 159 -0.22 -1.42 9.81
C PHE A 159 0.66 -0.18 9.64
N ALA A 160 1.99 -0.35 9.57
CA ALA A 160 2.86 0.77 9.22
C ALA A 160 2.56 1.31 7.81
N LEU A 161 2.35 0.41 6.84
CA LEU A 161 1.98 0.81 5.48
C LEU A 161 0.60 1.48 5.44
N LYS A 162 -0.39 0.94 6.16
CA LYS A 162 -1.72 1.57 6.25
C LYS A 162 -1.64 3.01 6.77
N ILE A 163 -0.83 3.27 7.79
CA ILE A 163 -0.64 4.62 8.34
C ILE A 163 -0.02 5.55 7.29
N VAL A 164 1.01 5.09 6.57
CA VAL A 164 1.66 5.87 5.50
C VAL A 164 0.70 6.20 4.37
N VAL A 165 -0.06 5.20 3.90
CA VAL A 165 -1.04 5.40 2.82
C VAL A 165 -2.18 6.32 3.26
N HIS A 166 -2.67 6.17 4.48
CA HIS A 166 -3.72 7.02 5.04
C HIS A 166 -3.28 8.49 5.11
N GLN A 167 -2.04 8.74 5.58
CA GLN A 167 -1.42 10.06 5.57
C GLN A 167 -1.28 10.61 4.15
N ARG A 168 -0.79 9.78 3.21
CA ARG A 168 -0.60 10.17 1.82
C ARG A 168 -1.91 10.60 1.15
N ASN A 169 -3.00 9.91 1.42
CA ASN A 169 -4.34 10.27 0.93
C ASN A 169 -4.93 11.53 1.63
N GLY A 170 -4.16 12.26 2.43
CA GLY A 170 -4.63 13.48 3.10
C GLY A 170 -5.57 13.26 4.29
N ASN A 171 -5.71 12.02 4.76
CA ASN A 171 -6.68 11.67 5.81
C ASN A 171 -6.16 11.87 7.25
N LEU A 172 -4.94 12.35 7.44
CA LEU A 172 -4.41 12.76 8.74
C LEU A 172 -4.27 14.28 8.74
N SER A 173 -5.23 14.99 9.33
CA SER A 173 -5.05 16.38 9.71
C SER A 173 -4.16 16.45 10.95
N TYR A 174 -3.12 17.24 10.91
CA TYR A 174 -2.39 17.67 12.10
C TYR A 174 -3.14 18.88 12.65
N ASN A 175 -4.04 18.65 13.59
CA ASN A 175 -4.54 19.69 14.49
C ASN A 175 -3.60 19.83 15.67
#